data_1688c1ec8dd9d872fcc3c60800392946
#
_entry.id   1688c1ec8dd9d872fcc3c60800392946
#
_cell.length_a   1.000
_cell.length_b   1.000
_cell.length_c   1.000
_cell.angle_alpha   90.00
_cell.angle_beta   90.00
_cell.angle_gamma   90.00
#
_symmetry.space_group_name_H-M   'P 1'
#
loop_
_entity.id
_entity.type
_entity.pdbx_description
1 polymer ?
#
loop_
_entity_poly.entity_id
_entity_poly.type
_entity_poly.pdbx_seq_one_letter_code
_entity_poly.pdbx_strand_id
1 'polypeptide(L)'
;MSWRPTHAQIRAICVAAVLLGAAVLLRRPDAAVFGLPIAFLAAWGRYFRPHARPDVQTELDADVLFEGQGTTYRLRVPGDVDPDIDLIVAALPRTLWFQYDPPQAAIAEPVSDGEVTLEVGVRSKRWGLRSLERPTVTATSAVGAYRIQVTSAEPQAVTTLPLREGFEAVDAVPRPAGLVGLHRSRRPGEGTELSGVRPFRTGDRLRRINWAVSARTQELHVTSTWSDRDTEVVIMVDTGGEIGISEGIDGRSSSLDTAVRAAAAIAEHYLRNGDRVRLIDTGSLFRGVRSGSGRGHLRRILDTLVHADRRGRQQDQEQLARRNRVRSDSLVLVLSPLLRQTMLGYIVTLVHSGCTVIAIDTLPPDVASIIDLDAHDVRSWPLAWRLRLLERRRDLDRLSDLGVPTVPWQGSGTLDEVLRAAARLSAAPRIRS
;
A
#
# COMPACT_ATOMS: atom_id res chain seq x y z
N MET A 1 -16.08 11.40 -32.33
CA MET A 1 -14.88 11.83 -33.06
C MET A 1 -14.93 11.22 -34.46
N SER A 2 -14.40 11.89 -35.48
CA SER A 2 -14.42 11.43 -36.88
C SER A 2 -12.99 11.16 -37.33
N TRP A 3 -12.82 10.30 -38.36
CA TRP A 3 -11.56 10.11 -39.01
C TRP A 3 -11.00 11.43 -39.55
N ARG A 4 -9.76 11.75 -39.18
CA ARG A 4 -9.07 12.99 -39.59
C ARG A 4 -7.88 12.65 -40.47
N PRO A 5 -7.64 13.42 -41.55
CA PRO A 5 -6.43 13.24 -42.35
C PRO A 5 -5.20 13.52 -41.49
N THR A 6 -4.14 12.71 -41.69
CA THR A 6 -2.84 12.96 -41.07
C THR A 6 -2.12 14.12 -41.73
N HIS A 7 -1.12 14.69 -41.08
CA HIS A 7 -0.26 15.69 -41.70
C HIS A 7 0.45 15.18 -42.96
N ALA A 8 0.76 13.86 -43.01
CA ALA A 8 1.33 13.25 -44.17
C ALA A 8 0.39 13.30 -45.36
N GLN A 9 -0.89 12.95 -45.18
CA GLN A 9 -1.91 13.00 -46.20
C GLN A 9 -2.14 14.44 -46.72
N ILE A 10 -2.22 15.40 -45.81
CA ILE A 10 -2.40 16.82 -46.20
C ILE A 10 -1.20 17.30 -46.99
N ARG A 11 0.03 16.99 -46.56
CA ARG A 11 1.26 17.33 -47.32
C ARG A 11 1.28 16.66 -48.67
N ALA A 12 0.92 15.37 -48.76
CA ALA A 12 0.87 14.66 -50.05
C ALA A 12 -0.10 15.34 -51.00
N ILE A 13 -1.29 15.72 -50.57
CA ILE A 13 -2.27 16.44 -51.37
C ILE A 13 -1.72 17.79 -51.86
N CYS A 14 -1.14 18.60 -50.95
CA CYS A 14 -0.56 19.88 -51.28
C CYS A 14 0.61 19.77 -52.28
N VAL A 15 1.55 18.88 -52.04
CA VAL A 15 2.70 18.64 -52.90
C VAL A 15 2.27 18.15 -54.28
N ALA A 16 1.33 17.21 -54.36
CA ALA A 16 0.78 16.71 -55.59
C ALA A 16 0.11 17.85 -56.40
N ALA A 17 -0.71 18.68 -55.73
CA ALA A 17 -1.40 19.82 -56.32
C ALA A 17 -0.40 20.86 -56.91
N VAL A 18 0.67 21.16 -56.16
CA VAL A 18 1.72 22.08 -56.61
C VAL A 18 2.48 21.53 -57.81
N LEU A 19 2.91 20.25 -57.75
CA LEU A 19 3.67 19.62 -58.85
C LEU A 19 2.84 19.48 -60.13
N LEU A 20 1.59 19.04 -60.00
CA LEU A 20 0.69 18.92 -61.14
C LEU A 20 0.30 20.28 -61.69
N GLY A 21 0.04 21.27 -60.84
CA GLY A 21 -0.19 22.66 -61.23
C GLY A 21 1.01 23.23 -61.96
N ALA A 22 2.23 23.03 -61.48
CA ALA A 22 3.47 23.45 -62.13
C ALA A 22 3.67 22.76 -63.49
N ALA A 23 3.37 21.44 -63.60
CA ALA A 23 3.45 20.69 -64.85
C ALA A 23 2.57 21.33 -65.94
N VAL A 24 1.35 21.75 -65.57
CA VAL A 24 0.41 22.39 -66.54
C VAL A 24 0.82 23.83 -66.82
N LEU A 25 1.05 24.64 -65.80
CA LEU A 25 1.31 26.10 -65.95
C LEU A 25 2.67 26.36 -66.60
N LEU A 26 3.69 25.59 -66.26
CA LEU A 26 5.05 25.79 -66.77
C LEU A 26 5.33 24.91 -67.99
N ARG A 27 4.36 24.12 -68.44
CA ARG A 27 4.50 23.14 -69.55
C ARG A 27 5.70 22.19 -69.36
N ARG A 28 5.92 21.77 -68.11
CA ARG A 28 7.01 20.87 -67.70
C ARG A 28 6.49 19.48 -67.33
N PRO A 29 6.57 18.49 -68.26
CA PRO A 29 6.04 17.13 -68.02
C PRO A 29 6.78 16.38 -66.91
N ASP A 30 8.04 16.73 -66.68
CA ASP A 30 8.89 16.15 -65.62
C ASP A 30 8.25 16.38 -64.23
N ALA A 31 7.60 17.50 -63.95
CA ALA A 31 6.91 17.73 -62.72
C ALA A 31 5.69 16.80 -62.54
N ALA A 32 5.04 16.40 -63.62
CA ALA A 32 3.97 15.42 -63.54
C ALA A 32 4.47 14.00 -63.17
N VAL A 33 5.67 13.63 -63.65
CA VAL A 33 6.29 12.32 -63.30
C VAL A 33 6.45 12.19 -61.78
N PHE A 34 6.81 13.25 -61.08
CA PHE A 34 6.90 13.25 -59.61
C PHE A 34 5.55 13.46 -58.92
N GLY A 35 4.67 14.26 -59.52
CA GLY A 35 3.37 14.58 -58.92
C GLY A 35 2.35 13.47 -58.99
N LEU A 36 2.32 12.66 -60.07
CA LEU A 36 1.34 11.60 -60.25
C LEU A 36 1.40 10.47 -59.22
N PRO A 37 2.57 9.92 -58.86
CA PRO A 37 2.63 8.91 -57.78
C PRO A 37 2.12 9.40 -56.44
N ILE A 38 2.44 10.67 -56.10
CA ILE A 38 1.98 11.28 -54.83
C ILE A 38 0.48 11.51 -54.88
N ALA A 39 -0.05 12.00 -56.01
CA ALA A 39 -1.48 12.18 -56.23
C ALA A 39 -2.24 10.84 -56.16
N PHE A 40 -1.66 9.78 -56.75
CA PHE A 40 -2.24 8.46 -56.67
C PHE A 40 -2.31 7.94 -55.21
N LEU A 41 -1.22 8.06 -54.45
CA LEU A 41 -1.19 7.66 -53.05
C LEU A 41 -2.20 8.47 -52.21
N ALA A 42 -2.30 9.74 -52.48
CA ALA A 42 -3.28 10.60 -51.78
C ALA A 42 -4.74 10.22 -52.12
N ALA A 43 -5.01 9.92 -53.40
CA ALA A 43 -6.31 9.44 -53.90
C ALA A 43 -6.64 8.04 -53.34
N TRP A 44 -5.65 7.14 -53.34
CA TRP A 44 -5.75 5.82 -52.72
C TRP A 44 -6.15 5.90 -51.23
N GLY A 45 -5.43 6.73 -50.46
CA GLY A 45 -5.76 6.94 -49.06
C GLY A 45 -7.18 7.51 -48.88
N ARG A 46 -7.68 8.35 -49.83
CA ARG A 46 -9.03 8.87 -49.78
C ARG A 46 -10.10 7.82 -50.10
N TYR A 47 -9.80 6.91 -50.98
CA TYR A 47 -10.70 5.82 -51.41
C TYR A 47 -10.89 4.80 -50.28
N PHE A 48 -9.77 4.37 -49.61
CA PHE A 48 -9.76 3.40 -48.53
C PHE A 48 -9.91 4.07 -47.14
N ARG A 49 -10.67 5.16 -47.06
CA ARG A 49 -10.95 5.80 -45.80
C ARG A 49 -11.96 4.98 -45.01
N PRO A 50 -11.64 4.52 -43.77
CA PRO A 50 -12.58 3.77 -42.94
C PRO A 50 -13.84 4.58 -42.59
N HIS A 51 -14.95 3.89 -42.48
CA HIS A 51 -16.25 4.46 -42.17
C HIS A 51 -16.64 4.16 -40.72
N ALA A 52 -16.26 3.01 -40.21
CA ALA A 52 -16.55 2.58 -38.86
C ALA A 52 -15.52 3.08 -37.84
N ARG A 53 -15.93 3.13 -36.58
CA ARG A 53 -15.02 3.39 -35.46
C ARG A 53 -14.71 2.06 -34.80
N PRO A 54 -13.44 1.78 -34.47
CA PRO A 54 -13.13 0.60 -33.70
C PRO A 54 -13.76 0.74 -32.30
N ASP A 55 -14.46 -0.29 -31.84
CA ASP A 55 -14.83 -0.46 -30.47
C ASP A 55 -13.63 -0.99 -29.69
N VAL A 56 -13.40 -0.51 -28.45
CA VAL A 56 -12.25 -0.92 -27.67
C VAL A 56 -12.73 -1.40 -26.31
N GLN A 57 -12.53 -2.67 -26.05
CA GLN A 57 -12.82 -3.30 -24.78
C GLN A 57 -11.52 -3.43 -23.97
N THR A 58 -11.59 -3.17 -22.67
CA THR A 58 -10.44 -3.25 -21.79
C THR A 58 -10.70 -4.24 -20.67
N GLU A 59 -9.71 -5.08 -20.41
CA GLU A 59 -9.76 -6.09 -19.36
C GLU A 59 -8.45 -6.08 -18.58
N LEU A 60 -8.55 -6.34 -17.29
CA LEU A 60 -7.41 -6.49 -16.39
C LEU A 60 -7.46 -7.89 -15.79
N ASP A 61 -6.38 -8.66 -15.90
CA ASP A 61 -6.33 -10.05 -15.42
C ASP A 61 -6.54 -10.15 -13.90
N ALA A 62 -5.98 -9.19 -13.17
CA ALA A 62 -6.15 -9.09 -11.73
C ALA A 62 -6.23 -7.62 -11.30
N ASP A 63 -7.27 -7.29 -10.56
CA ASP A 63 -7.52 -5.95 -9.98
C ASP A 63 -6.97 -5.80 -8.56
N VAL A 64 -6.59 -6.92 -7.92
CA VAL A 64 -5.97 -6.95 -6.59
C VAL A 64 -4.57 -7.55 -6.69
N LEU A 65 -3.57 -6.74 -6.35
CA LEU A 65 -2.15 -7.06 -6.44
C LEU A 65 -1.47 -6.85 -5.09
N PHE A 66 -0.32 -7.46 -4.88
CA PHE A 66 0.64 -7.02 -3.87
C PHE A 66 1.63 -6.02 -4.48
N GLU A 67 2.26 -5.20 -3.63
CA GLU A 67 3.37 -4.36 -4.08
C GLU A 67 4.43 -5.21 -4.81
N GLY A 68 4.88 -4.73 -5.97
CA GLY A 68 5.84 -5.44 -6.81
C GLY A 68 5.23 -6.51 -7.70
N GLN A 69 3.97 -6.88 -7.51
CA GLN A 69 3.28 -7.83 -8.37
C GLN A 69 2.79 -7.16 -9.65
N GLY A 70 2.87 -7.88 -10.76
CA GLY A 70 2.35 -7.46 -12.06
C GLY A 70 1.03 -8.11 -12.41
N THR A 71 0.33 -7.47 -13.33
CA THR A 71 -0.88 -7.96 -14.01
C THR A 71 -0.81 -7.56 -15.47
N THR A 72 -1.64 -8.17 -16.31
CA THR A 72 -1.73 -7.82 -17.73
C THR A 72 -2.98 -7.00 -17.98
N TYR A 73 -2.78 -5.84 -18.61
CA TYR A 73 -3.85 -5.00 -19.12
C TYR A 73 -4.06 -5.31 -20.59
N ARG A 74 -5.21 -5.87 -20.93
CA ARG A 74 -5.58 -6.22 -22.30
C ARG A 74 -6.54 -5.22 -22.89
N LEU A 75 -6.23 -4.81 -24.11
CA LEU A 75 -7.13 -4.06 -24.96
C LEU A 75 -7.53 -4.95 -26.11
N ARG A 76 -8.80 -5.24 -26.24
CA ARG A 76 -9.35 -6.03 -27.35
C ARG A 76 -10.16 -5.12 -28.26
N VAL A 77 -9.88 -5.23 -29.54
CA VAL A 77 -10.69 -4.65 -30.59
C VAL A 77 -11.39 -5.82 -31.27
N PRO A 78 -12.70 -6.00 -31.06
CA PRO A 78 -13.41 -7.18 -31.55
C PRO A 78 -13.44 -7.24 -33.07
N GLY A 79 -13.63 -8.44 -33.60
CA GLY A 79 -13.44 -8.85 -35.00
C GLY A 79 -14.29 -8.18 -36.09
N ASP A 80 -15.08 -7.15 -35.75
CA ASP A 80 -15.82 -6.34 -36.72
C ASP A 80 -15.05 -5.03 -37.03
N VAL A 81 -13.72 -5.13 -37.05
CA VAL A 81 -12.86 -4.01 -37.38
C VAL A 81 -12.95 -3.73 -38.88
N ASP A 82 -13.18 -2.47 -39.21
CA ASP A 82 -13.18 -2.01 -40.59
C ASP A 82 -11.89 -2.48 -41.31
N PRO A 83 -11.96 -3.23 -42.39
CA PRO A 83 -10.78 -3.84 -43.08
C PRO A 83 -9.79 -2.78 -43.60
N ASP A 84 -10.21 -1.54 -43.69
CA ASP A 84 -9.37 -0.41 -44.10
C ASP A 84 -8.52 0.17 -42.95
N ILE A 85 -8.55 -0.44 -41.75
CA ILE A 85 -7.70 -0.05 -40.61
C ILE A 85 -6.40 -0.89 -40.67
N ASP A 86 -5.26 -0.22 -40.75
CA ASP A 86 -3.95 -0.89 -40.91
C ASP A 86 -3.28 -1.18 -39.57
N LEU A 87 -3.39 -0.24 -38.62
CA LEU A 87 -2.62 -0.27 -37.38
C LEU A 87 -3.44 0.32 -36.22
N ILE A 88 -3.34 -0.34 -35.09
CA ILE A 88 -3.87 0.17 -33.80
C ILE A 88 -2.72 0.38 -32.84
N VAL A 89 -2.66 1.57 -32.26
CA VAL A 89 -1.68 1.96 -31.23
C VAL A 89 -2.42 2.28 -29.94
N ALA A 90 -2.07 1.60 -28.88
CA ALA A 90 -2.57 1.92 -27.55
C ALA A 90 -1.44 2.50 -26.69
N ALA A 91 -1.73 3.56 -25.95
CA ALA A 91 -0.81 4.17 -25.02
C ALA A 91 -1.50 4.40 -23.68
N LEU A 92 -0.91 3.91 -22.60
CA LEU A 92 -1.34 4.15 -21.21
C LEU A 92 -0.67 5.41 -20.68
N PRO A 93 -1.39 6.25 -19.94
CA PRO A 93 -0.81 7.39 -19.25
C PRO A 93 0.21 6.91 -18.21
N ARG A 94 1.38 7.53 -18.19
CA ARG A 94 2.43 7.20 -17.21
C ARG A 94 2.04 7.73 -15.85
N THR A 95 2.20 6.89 -14.84
CA THR A 95 2.00 7.26 -13.44
C THR A 95 3.23 6.87 -12.61
N LEU A 96 3.41 7.50 -11.46
CA LEU A 96 4.51 7.18 -10.55
C LEU A 96 4.33 5.81 -9.88
N TRP A 97 3.10 5.29 -9.86
CA TRP A 97 2.72 4.13 -9.07
C TRP A 97 2.70 2.82 -9.84
N PHE A 98 2.80 2.91 -11.17
CA PHE A 98 2.85 1.74 -12.03
C PHE A 98 4.09 1.76 -12.90
N GLN A 99 4.68 0.59 -13.05
CA GLN A 99 5.72 0.33 -14.04
C GLN A 99 5.06 -0.48 -15.16
N TYR A 100 5.36 -0.11 -16.39
CA TYR A 100 4.81 -0.74 -17.58
C TYR A 100 5.84 -1.58 -18.31
N ASP A 101 5.36 -2.65 -18.95
CA ASP A 101 6.11 -3.44 -19.89
C ASP A 101 5.29 -3.56 -21.19
N PRO A 102 5.75 -2.95 -22.30
CA PRO A 102 7.01 -2.24 -22.48
C PRO A 102 7.08 -0.88 -21.71
N PRO A 103 8.31 -0.39 -21.40
CA PRO A 103 8.50 0.83 -20.57
C PRO A 103 7.88 2.10 -21.17
N GLN A 104 7.66 2.12 -22.48
CA GLN A 104 6.99 3.23 -23.19
C GLN A 104 5.51 3.33 -22.80
N ALA A 105 4.94 2.26 -22.21
CA ALA A 105 3.51 2.12 -21.96
C ALA A 105 2.66 2.25 -23.25
N ALA A 106 3.25 1.91 -24.38
CA ALA A 106 2.60 2.00 -25.67
C ALA A 106 2.93 0.76 -26.52
N ILE A 107 1.92 0.21 -27.15
CA ILE A 107 2.02 -0.95 -28.03
C ILE A 107 1.30 -0.61 -29.33
N ALA A 108 1.85 -1.11 -30.44
CA ALA A 108 1.28 -0.96 -31.78
C ALA A 108 1.21 -2.34 -32.42
N GLU A 109 0.01 -2.70 -32.89
CA GLU A 109 -0.23 -3.96 -33.58
C GLU A 109 -0.90 -3.72 -34.93
N PRO A 110 -0.43 -4.36 -36.00
CA PRO A 110 -1.12 -4.35 -37.28
C PRO A 110 -2.45 -5.10 -37.18
N VAL A 111 -3.46 -4.61 -37.87
CA VAL A 111 -4.73 -5.30 -38.00
C VAL A 111 -4.60 -6.42 -39.02
N SER A 112 -4.60 -7.66 -38.57
CA SER A 112 -4.66 -8.86 -39.37
C SER A 112 -5.85 -9.71 -38.89
N ASP A 113 -6.64 -10.22 -39.82
CA ASP A 113 -7.79 -11.10 -39.52
C ASP A 113 -8.92 -10.53 -38.67
N GLY A 114 -9.05 -9.20 -38.58
CA GLY A 114 -10.21 -8.53 -38.02
C GLY A 114 -10.26 -8.40 -36.51
N GLU A 115 -9.44 -9.11 -35.75
CA GLU A 115 -9.34 -8.96 -34.27
C GLU A 115 -7.92 -8.54 -33.89
N VAL A 116 -7.85 -7.54 -32.96
CA VAL A 116 -6.56 -7.09 -32.43
C VAL A 116 -6.60 -7.15 -30.91
N THR A 117 -5.61 -7.78 -30.33
CA THR A 117 -5.38 -7.81 -28.88
C THR A 117 -4.03 -7.20 -28.57
N LEU A 118 -4.04 -6.13 -27.76
CA LEU A 118 -2.83 -5.49 -27.27
C LEU A 118 -2.69 -5.77 -25.77
N GLU A 119 -1.52 -6.22 -25.36
CA GLU A 119 -1.23 -6.55 -23.97
C GLU A 119 -0.13 -5.67 -23.41
N VAL A 120 -0.39 -5.03 -22.27
CA VAL A 120 0.58 -4.22 -21.53
C VAL A 120 0.74 -4.82 -20.15
N GLY A 121 1.97 -5.20 -19.80
CA GLY A 121 2.31 -5.57 -18.44
C GLY A 121 2.24 -4.34 -17.52
N VAL A 122 1.56 -4.46 -16.39
CA VAL A 122 1.41 -3.41 -15.38
C VAL A 122 1.85 -3.94 -14.04
N ARG A 123 2.94 -3.41 -13.49
CA ARG A 123 3.47 -3.77 -12.16
C ARG A 123 3.19 -2.64 -11.18
N SER A 124 2.55 -2.97 -10.06
CA SER A 124 2.26 -1.99 -9.02
C SER A 124 3.49 -1.74 -8.14
N LYS A 125 3.83 -0.47 -7.93
CA LYS A 125 5.01 -0.05 -7.17
C LYS A 125 4.71 0.31 -5.72
N ARG A 126 3.48 0.67 -5.40
CA ARG A 126 3.09 1.14 -4.06
C ARG A 126 1.69 0.65 -3.70
N TRP A 127 1.52 0.27 -2.46
CA TRP A 127 0.21 -0.07 -1.88
C TRP A 127 -0.77 1.10 -1.99
N GLY A 128 -2.04 0.78 -1.96
CA GLY A 128 -3.13 1.76 -2.03
C GLY A 128 -4.16 1.44 -3.10
N LEU A 129 -5.24 2.20 -3.10
CA LEU A 129 -6.24 2.17 -4.17
C LEU A 129 -5.81 3.15 -5.26
N ARG A 130 -5.55 2.64 -6.44
CA ARG A 130 -5.06 3.41 -7.58
C ARG A 130 -5.98 3.19 -8.77
N SER A 131 -6.04 4.19 -9.65
CA SER A 131 -6.74 4.09 -10.92
C SER A 131 -5.73 3.98 -12.05
N LEU A 132 -5.91 2.99 -12.91
CA LEU A 132 -5.32 2.99 -14.23
C LEU A 132 -6.18 3.90 -15.09
N GLU A 133 -5.58 5.01 -15.48
CA GLU A 133 -6.22 5.99 -16.34
C GLU A 133 -6.56 5.39 -17.70
N ARG A 134 -7.50 6.01 -18.38
CA ARG A 134 -7.96 5.56 -19.70
C ARG A 134 -6.83 5.53 -20.71
N PRO A 135 -6.63 4.40 -21.42
CA PRO A 135 -5.67 4.36 -22.52
C PRO A 135 -6.12 5.24 -23.66
N THR A 136 -5.15 5.85 -24.32
CA THR A 136 -5.37 6.50 -25.59
C THR A 136 -5.17 5.50 -26.71
N VAL A 137 -6.22 5.16 -27.42
CA VAL A 137 -6.15 4.28 -28.57
C VAL A 137 -6.24 5.09 -29.85
N THR A 138 -5.28 4.90 -30.74
CA THR A 138 -5.24 5.55 -32.04
C THR A 138 -5.25 4.47 -33.12
N ALA A 139 -6.25 4.50 -33.99
CA ALA A 139 -6.29 3.70 -35.19
C ALA A 139 -5.87 4.52 -36.40
N THR A 140 -5.10 3.91 -37.29
CA THR A 140 -4.66 4.50 -38.57
C THR A 140 -5.08 3.63 -39.73
N SER A 141 -5.28 4.25 -40.88
CA SER A 141 -5.75 3.57 -42.11
C SER A 141 -5.04 4.07 -43.36
N ALA A 142 -5.12 3.26 -44.42
CA ALA A 142 -4.65 3.59 -45.73
C ALA A 142 -3.19 4.11 -45.69
N VAL A 143 -2.28 3.27 -45.20
CA VAL A 143 -0.85 3.60 -45.10
C VAL A 143 -0.60 4.86 -44.27
N GLY A 144 -1.40 5.06 -43.22
CA GLY A 144 -1.31 6.24 -42.33
C GLY A 144 -1.93 7.54 -42.89
N ALA A 145 -2.77 7.46 -43.92
CA ALA A 145 -3.45 8.65 -44.47
C ALA A 145 -4.48 9.25 -43.54
N TYR A 146 -5.20 8.44 -42.78
CA TYR A 146 -6.18 8.85 -41.81
C TYR A 146 -5.88 8.30 -40.43
N ARG A 147 -6.32 9.02 -39.41
CA ARG A 147 -6.28 8.55 -38.01
C ARG A 147 -7.56 8.91 -37.27
N ILE A 148 -7.91 8.05 -36.35
CA ILE A 148 -8.95 8.34 -35.35
C ILE A 148 -8.37 8.05 -33.96
N GLN A 149 -8.67 8.90 -33.02
CA GLN A 149 -8.39 8.67 -31.63
C GLN A 149 -9.68 8.23 -30.95
N VAL A 150 -9.65 7.10 -30.29
CA VAL A 150 -10.75 6.52 -29.55
C VAL A 150 -10.39 6.59 -28.07
N THR A 151 -11.26 7.14 -27.28
CA THR A 151 -11.11 7.05 -25.82
C THR A 151 -11.80 5.77 -25.41
N SER A 152 -11.05 4.85 -24.87
CA SER A 152 -11.58 3.60 -24.38
C SER A 152 -12.43 3.77 -23.13
N ALA A 153 -12.96 2.67 -22.67
CA ALA A 153 -13.81 2.44 -21.50
C ALA A 153 -13.41 3.22 -20.22
N GLU A 154 -14.09 2.94 -19.14
CA GLU A 154 -13.86 3.59 -17.85
C GLU A 154 -12.48 3.28 -17.26
N PRO A 155 -11.92 4.18 -16.41
CA PRO A 155 -10.70 3.91 -15.68
C PRO A 155 -10.86 2.64 -14.83
N GLN A 156 -9.84 1.81 -14.77
CA GLN A 156 -9.90 0.58 -13.97
C GLN A 156 -9.23 0.79 -12.63
N ALA A 157 -9.93 0.42 -11.55
CA ALA A 157 -9.38 0.48 -10.21
C ALA A 157 -8.46 -0.72 -9.97
N VAL A 158 -7.27 -0.45 -9.42
CA VAL A 158 -6.31 -1.45 -8.96
C VAL A 158 -6.10 -1.28 -7.47
N THR A 159 -6.38 -2.33 -6.74
CA THR A 159 -6.13 -2.40 -5.30
C THR A 159 -4.77 -3.06 -5.06
N THR A 160 -3.81 -2.29 -4.57
CA THR A 160 -2.49 -2.84 -4.24
C THR A 160 -2.36 -3.02 -2.73
N LEU A 161 -2.24 -4.26 -2.32
CA LEU A 161 -2.00 -4.63 -0.93
C LEU A 161 -0.53 -4.37 -0.56
N PRO A 162 -0.23 -3.96 0.69
CA PRO A 162 1.15 -3.79 1.11
C PRO A 162 1.91 -5.10 1.03
N LEU A 163 3.19 -5.00 0.66
CA LEU A 163 4.08 -6.14 0.66
C LEU A 163 4.12 -6.70 2.07
N ARG A 164 3.82 -7.95 2.18
CA ARG A 164 4.16 -8.74 3.35
C ARG A 164 5.63 -9.09 3.16
N GLU A 165 6.51 -8.38 3.85
CA GLU A 165 7.91 -8.79 3.90
C GLU A 165 7.94 -10.21 4.45
N GLY A 166 8.05 -11.17 3.53
CA GLY A 166 7.92 -12.58 3.85
C GLY A 166 8.99 -12.95 4.87
N PHE A 167 8.57 -13.63 5.91
CA PHE A 167 9.46 -14.43 6.75
C PHE A 167 10.03 -15.56 5.91
N GLU A 168 10.89 -15.27 5.00
CA GLU A 168 11.90 -16.19 4.52
C GLU A 168 13.13 -16.11 5.43
N ALA A 169 12.92 -16.35 6.71
CA ALA A 169 14.00 -16.88 7.53
C ALA A 169 14.25 -18.30 7.07
N VAL A 170 14.93 -18.42 5.96
CA VAL A 170 15.49 -19.72 5.47
C VAL A 170 16.58 -20.21 6.43
N ASP A 171 17.14 -19.36 7.25
CA ASP A 171 18.05 -19.75 8.33
C ASP A 171 17.27 -19.85 9.63
N ALA A 172 17.19 -21.08 10.11
CA ALA A 172 16.66 -21.47 11.39
C ALA A 172 17.36 -20.70 12.53
N VAL A 173 16.92 -19.47 12.79
CA VAL A 173 17.08 -18.90 14.12
C VAL A 173 16.27 -19.81 15.03
N PRO A 174 16.87 -20.42 16.08
CA PRO A 174 16.14 -21.25 17.01
C PRO A 174 14.91 -20.46 17.44
N ARG A 175 13.72 -20.94 17.09
CA ARG A 175 12.48 -20.41 17.64
C ARG A 175 12.71 -20.38 19.13
N PRO A 176 12.72 -19.26 19.83
CA PRO A 176 12.78 -19.28 21.27
C PRO A 176 11.55 -20.09 21.67
N ALA A 177 11.78 -21.33 22.06
CA ALA A 177 10.75 -22.17 22.61
C ALA A 177 10.23 -21.44 23.85
N GLY A 178 9.09 -20.75 23.73
CA GLY A 178 8.56 -19.93 24.81
C GLY A 178 7.84 -18.65 24.38
N LEU A 179 7.96 -18.20 23.13
CA LEU A 179 7.19 -17.03 22.64
C LEU A 179 5.71 -17.37 22.37
N VAL A 180 5.39 -18.63 22.18
CA VAL A 180 4.01 -19.12 22.18
C VAL A 180 3.53 -19.14 23.62
N GLY A 181 2.82 -18.09 24.04
CA GLY A 181 2.29 -17.99 25.40
C GLY A 181 2.75 -16.77 26.23
N LEU A 182 3.64 -15.92 25.70
CA LEU A 182 4.08 -14.71 26.39
C LEU A 182 2.98 -13.65 26.60
N HIS A 183 1.89 -13.77 25.87
CA HIS A 183 0.76 -12.82 25.93
C HIS A 183 -0.44 -13.37 26.73
N ARG A 184 -0.25 -14.45 27.49
CA ARG A 184 -1.30 -14.91 28.41
C ARG A 184 -1.48 -13.90 29.54
N SER A 185 -2.71 -13.49 29.70
CA SER A 185 -3.10 -12.61 30.80
C SER A 185 -2.70 -13.26 32.15
N ARG A 186 -1.80 -12.64 32.89
CA ARG A 186 -1.48 -13.04 34.27
C ARG A 186 -2.55 -12.61 35.29
N ARG A 187 -3.76 -12.34 34.82
CA ARG A 187 -4.89 -12.11 35.74
C ARG A 187 -5.47 -13.44 36.18
N PRO A 188 -5.76 -13.60 37.47
CA PRO A 188 -6.53 -14.73 37.95
C PRO A 188 -7.83 -14.82 37.17
N GLY A 189 -8.13 -15.97 36.57
CA GLY A 189 -9.28 -16.17 35.70
C GLY A 189 -9.71 -17.64 35.62
N GLU A 190 -10.44 -17.98 34.57
CA GLU A 190 -11.00 -19.32 34.36
C GLU A 190 -10.19 -20.14 33.35
N GLY A 191 -8.88 -19.93 33.21
CA GLY A 191 -8.04 -20.69 32.30
C GLY A 191 -7.62 -22.06 32.83
N THR A 192 -6.77 -22.73 32.06
CA THR A 192 -6.27 -24.09 32.36
C THR A 192 -4.99 -24.10 33.18
N GLU A 193 -4.22 -23.01 33.18
CA GLU A 193 -2.92 -22.93 33.85
C GLU A 193 -3.04 -22.46 35.30
N LEU A 194 -2.41 -23.17 36.22
CA LEU A 194 -2.45 -22.87 37.64
C LEU A 194 -1.70 -21.60 37.97
N SER A 195 -2.38 -20.64 38.66
CA SER A 195 -1.75 -19.43 39.18
C SER A 195 -1.38 -19.54 40.65
N GLY A 196 -1.99 -20.46 41.39
CA GLY A 196 -1.76 -20.67 42.80
C GLY A 196 -2.99 -21.18 43.54
N VAL A 197 -2.91 -21.19 44.88
CA VAL A 197 -4.01 -21.52 45.78
C VAL A 197 -4.30 -20.30 46.66
N ARG A 198 -5.56 -19.92 46.79
CA ARG A 198 -6.00 -18.80 47.60
C ARG A 198 -7.22 -19.16 48.45
N PRO A 199 -7.51 -18.42 49.55
CA PRO A 199 -8.74 -18.62 50.32
C PRO A 199 -9.99 -18.50 49.44
N PHE A 200 -10.99 -19.32 49.74
CA PHE A 200 -12.30 -19.28 49.09
C PHE A 200 -12.99 -17.96 49.36
N ARG A 201 -13.67 -17.42 48.33
CA ARG A 201 -14.52 -16.24 48.41
C ARG A 201 -15.90 -16.54 47.87
N THR A 202 -16.90 -15.85 48.39
CA THR A 202 -18.27 -15.95 47.90
C THR A 202 -18.32 -15.65 46.40
N GLY A 203 -18.85 -16.59 45.61
CA GLY A 203 -18.87 -16.54 44.13
C GLY A 203 -17.85 -17.48 43.45
N ASP A 204 -16.96 -18.10 44.22
CA ASP A 204 -16.06 -19.11 43.68
C ASP A 204 -16.79 -20.43 43.40
N ARG A 205 -16.37 -21.13 42.33
CA ARG A 205 -16.98 -22.41 41.95
C ARG A 205 -16.48 -23.52 42.85
N LEU A 206 -17.39 -24.24 43.49
CA LEU A 206 -17.10 -25.34 44.43
C LEU A 206 -16.19 -26.41 43.84
N ARG A 207 -16.32 -26.71 42.55
CA ARG A 207 -15.47 -27.68 41.84
C ARG A 207 -13.97 -27.31 41.81
N ARG A 208 -13.60 -26.07 42.14
CA ARG A 208 -12.22 -25.60 42.22
C ARG A 208 -11.61 -25.64 43.62
N ILE A 209 -12.32 -26.16 44.59
CA ILE A 209 -11.81 -26.30 45.92
C ILE A 209 -10.64 -27.30 45.91
N ASN A 210 -9.53 -26.83 46.45
CA ASN A 210 -8.35 -27.69 46.69
C ASN A 210 -8.50 -28.37 48.04
N TRP A 211 -9.09 -29.55 48.03
CA TRP A 211 -9.39 -30.31 49.25
C TRP A 211 -8.15 -30.66 50.05
N ALA A 212 -7.01 -30.90 49.38
CA ALA A 212 -5.76 -31.25 50.06
C ALA A 212 -5.20 -30.06 50.90
N VAL A 213 -5.25 -28.84 50.35
CA VAL A 213 -4.82 -27.66 51.08
C VAL A 213 -5.87 -27.29 52.12
N SER A 214 -7.16 -27.33 51.77
CA SER A 214 -8.25 -26.99 52.68
C SER A 214 -8.27 -27.87 53.93
N ALA A 215 -8.02 -29.18 53.79
CA ALA A 215 -7.92 -30.09 54.91
C ALA A 215 -6.74 -29.79 55.86
N ARG A 216 -5.64 -29.26 55.30
CA ARG A 216 -4.43 -28.95 56.03
C ARG A 216 -4.53 -27.61 56.80
N THR A 217 -5.19 -26.63 56.17
CA THR A 217 -5.34 -25.26 56.73
C THR A 217 -6.60 -25.05 57.56
N GLN A 218 -7.54 -26.00 57.47
CA GLN A 218 -8.87 -25.93 58.11
C GLN A 218 -9.74 -24.79 57.57
N GLU A 219 -9.35 -24.21 56.45
CA GLU A 219 -10.10 -23.16 55.73
C GLU A 219 -10.25 -23.60 54.26
N LEU A 220 -11.40 -23.21 53.67
CA LEU A 220 -11.63 -23.53 52.24
C LEU A 220 -10.66 -22.75 51.35
N HIS A 221 -9.91 -23.46 50.52
CA HIS A 221 -9.01 -22.91 49.55
C HIS A 221 -9.42 -23.33 48.15
N VAL A 222 -9.31 -22.42 47.19
CA VAL A 222 -9.56 -22.69 45.77
C VAL A 222 -8.28 -22.61 44.96
N THR A 223 -8.16 -23.52 44.01
CA THR A 223 -7.15 -23.45 42.97
C THR A 223 -7.49 -22.29 42.04
N SER A 224 -6.66 -21.26 42.02
CA SER A 224 -6.76 -20.19 41.03
C SER A 224 -5.98 -20.53 39.78
N THR A 225 -6.53 -20.17 38.63
CA THR A 225 -5.90 -20.35 37.33
C THR A 225 -5.68 -18.99 36.68
N TRP A 226 -4.71 -18.89 35.80
CA TRP A 226 -4.56 -17.73 34.95
C TRP A 226 -5.72 -17.68 33.95
N SER A 227 -6.11 -16.50 33.53
CA SER A 227 -7.12 -16.36 32.49
C SER A 227 -6.53 -16.78 31.14
N ASP A 228 -7.15 -17.74 30.44
CA ASP A 228 -6.83 -18.08 29.04
C ASP A 228 -7.34 -17.00 28.06
N ARG A 229 -7.68 -15.80 28.57
CA ARG A 229 -8.06 -14.71 27.67
C ARG A 229 -6.84 -14.31 26.88
N ASP A 230 -6.91 -14.54 25.59
CA ASP A 230 -5.92 -14.11 24.60
C ASP A 230 -5.60 -12.63 24.83
N THR A 231 -4.35 -12.30 25.02
CA THR A 231 -3.91 -10.92 25.09
C THR A 231 -4.14 -10.28 23.72
N GLU A 232 -4.82 -9.16 23.70
CA GLU A 232 -5.06 -8.43 22.46
C GLU A 232 -3.77 -7.73 22.03
N VAL A 233 -3.34 -7.97 20.81
CA VAL A 233 -2.27 -7.21 20.15
C VAL A 233 -2.91 -6.06 19.38
N VAL A 234 -2.58 -4.83 19.77
CA VAL A 234 -3.08 -3.62 19.13
C VAL A 234 -1.98 -3.03 18.27
N ILE A 235 -2.19 -3.03 16.97
CA ILE A 235 -1.32 -2.37 16.00
C ILE A 235 -1.89 -0.98 15.77
N MET A 236 -1.10 0.04 16.06
CA MET A 236 -1.50 1.43 15.93
C MET A 236 -0.64 2.10 14.86
N VAL A 237 -1.26 2.54 13.78
CA VAL A 237 -0.58 3.16 12.64
C VAL A 237 -0.79 4.66 12.67
N ASP A 238 0.30 5.41 12.65
CA ASP A 238 0.29 6.86 12.59
C ASP A 238 0.15 7.35 11.15
N THR A 239 -1.09 7.61 10.73
CA THR A 239 -1.41 8.16 9.40
C THR A 239 -1.60 9.68 9.39
N GLY A 240 -1.37 10.34 10.51
CA GLY A 240 -1.59 11.81 10.65
C GLY A 240 -0.57 12.66 9.91
N GLY A 241 0.42 12.08 9.27
CA GLY A 241 1.40 12.75 8.42
C GLY A 241 2.36 11.76 7.79
N GLU A 242 2.80 12.06 6.60
CA GLU A 242 3.81 11.29 5.87
C GLU A 242 5.10 12.10 5.83
N ILE A 243 6.20 11.48 6.21
CA ILE A 243 7.54 12.06 6.21
C ILE A 243 8.37 11.35 5.16
N GLY A 244 9.04 12.14 4.32
CA GLY A 244 9.77 11.61 3.17
C GLY A 244 8.88 11.42 1.94
N ILE A 245 9.51 11.09 0.82
CA ILE A 245 8.84 10.86 -0.47
C ILE A 245 8.91 9.37 -0.77
N SER A 246 7.75 8.80 -1.08
CA SER A 246 7.69 7.42 -1.53
C SER A 246 8.11 7.30 -2.99
N GLU A 247 9.05 6.42 -3.27
CA GLU A 247 9.44 6.00 -4.63
C GLU A 247 8.90 4.60 -4.96
N GLY A 248 8.10 4.05 -4.05
CA GLY A 248 7.54 2.71 -4.15
C GLY A 248 8.48 1.62 -3.63
N ILE A 249 8.24 0.38 -4.06
CA ILE A 249 8.96 -0.80 -3.55
C ILE A 249 10.41 -0.87 -4.02
N ASP A 250 10.72 -0.31 -5.19
CA ASP A 250 12.06 -0.36 -5.78
C ASP A 250 12.93 0.85 -5.38
N GLY A 251 12.40 1.77 -4.57
CA GLY A 251 13.07 2.99 -4.18
C GLY A 251 12.93 3.31 -2.69
N ARG A 252 13.09 4.58 -2.36
CA ARG A 252 12.99 5.05 -0.97
C ARG A 252 11.56 4.91 -0.45
N SER A 253 11.44 4.49 0.79
CA SER A 253 10.16 4.41 1.48
C SER A 253 9.89 5.67 2.30
N SER A 254 8.65 6.15 2.28
CA SER A 254 8.22 7.17 3.24
C SER A 254 7.98 6.55 4.63
N SER A 255 7.78 7.39 5.65
CA SER A 255 7.40 6.92 6.98
C SER A 255 6.08 6.14 6.98
N LEU A 256 5.16 6.52 6.09
CA LEU A 256 3.87 5.86 5.94
C LEU A 256 4.01 4.50 5.24
N ASP A 257 4.84 4.40 4.21
CA ASP A 257 5.14 3.12 3.56
C ASP A 257 5.72 2.12 4.56
N THR A 258 6.69 2.57 5.35
CA THR A 258 7.32 1.78 6.42
C THR A 258 6.28 1.35 7.45
N ALA A 259 5.42 2.26 7.92
CA ALA A 259 4.39 1.96 8.90
C ALA A 259 3.37 0.93 8.39
N VAL A 260 2.92 1.07 7.15
CA VAL A 260 1.91 0.18 6.55
C VAL A 260 2.47 -1.22 6.29
N ARG A 261 3.70 -1.31 5.75
CA ARG A 261 4.38 -2.61 5.54
C ARG A 261 4.68 -3.31 6.86
N ALA A 262 5.18 -2.57 7.86
CA ALA A 262 5.40 -3.09 9.20
C ALA A 262 4.10 -3.57 9.86
N ALA A 263 3.00 -2.81 9.74
CA ALA A 263 1.70 -3.22 10.26
C ALA A 263 1.21 -4.52 9.63
N ALA A 264 1.38 -4.68 8.31
CA ALA A 264 1.00 -5.89 7.58
C ALA A 264 1.84 -7.11 8.05
N ALA A 265 3.16 -6.95 8.15
CA ALA A 265 4.06 -8.02 8.60
C ALA A 265 3.79 -8.45 10.04
N ILE A 266 3.60 -7.51 10.94
CA ILE A 266 3.28 -7.75 12.35
C ILE A 266 1.91 -8.42 12.49
N ALA A 267 0.90 -7.94 11.78
CA ALA A 267 -0.44 -8.54 11.79
C ALA A 267 -0.41 -9.99 11.31
N GLU A 268 0.32 -10.26 10.23
CA GLU A 268 0.46 -11.62 9.71
C GLU A 268 1.14 -12.54 10.73
N HIS A 269 2.22 -12.08 11.37
CA HIS A 269 2.94 -12.85 12.37
C HIS A 269 2.03 -13.27 13.53
N TYR A 270 1.38 -12.31 14.18
CA TYR A 270 0.54 -12.60 15.34
C TYR A 270 -0.70 -13.42 14.99
N LEU A 271 -1.35 -13.13 13.84
CA LEU A 271 -2.51 -13.90 13.39
C LEU A 271 -2.16 -15.35 12.99
N ARG A 272 -0.96 -15.60 12.44
CA ARG A 272 -0.46 -16.95 12.17
C ARG A 272 -0.21 -17.75 13.44
N ASN A 273 0.18 -17.06 14.52
CA ASN A 273 0.37 -17.67 15.84
C ASN A 273 -0.93 -17.85 16.63
N GLY A 274 -2.08 -17.46 16.05
CA GLY A 274 -3.38 -17.61 16.67
C GLY A 274 -3.79 -16.47 17.60
N ASP A 275 -2.97 -15.41 17.71
CA ASP A 275 -3.28 -14.25 18.54
C ASP A 275 -4.44 -13.42 17.95
N ARG A 276 -5.01 -12.60 18.83
CA ARG A 276 -6.05 -11.63 18.42
C ARG A 276 -5.40 -10.29 18.12
N VAL A 277 -5.62 -9.81 16.91
CA VAL A 277 -5.05 -8.55 16.44
C VAL A 277 -6.15 -7.51 16.21
N ARG A 278 -5.90 -6.31 16.68
CA ARG A 278 -6.70 -5.11 16.42
C ARG A 278 -5.85 -4.09 15.68
N LEU A 279 -6.41 -3.44 14.66
CA LEU A 279 -5.76 -2.34 13.96
C LEU A 279 -6.43 -1.01 14.34
N ILE A 280 -5.64 -0.02 14.68
CA ILE A 280 -6.08 1.35 14.98
C ILE A 280 -5.35 2.31 14.06
N ASP A 281 -6.12 3.19 13.43
CA ASP A 281 -5.60 4.37 12.73
C ASP A 281 -5.66 5.59 13.64
N THR A 282 -4.56 6.31 13.75
CA THR A 282 -4.52 7.57 14.52
C THR A 282 -4.86 8.79 13.68
N GLY A 283 -4.95 8.69 12.38
CA GLY A 283 -5.57 9.67 11.50
C GLY A 283 -7.10 9.58 11.56
N SER A 284 -7.81 10.34 10.75
CA SER A 284 -9.28 10.36 10.81
C SER A 284 -9.98 9.54 9.74
N LEU A 285 -9.26 8.87 8.85
CA LEU A 285 -9.79 8.44 7.56
C LEU A 285 -10.35 7.04 7.52
N PHE A 286 -9.66 6.06 8.07
CA PHE A 286 -10.23 4.74 8.09
C PHE A 286 -10.69 4.31 9.48
N ARG A 287 -11.76 3.56 9.51
CA ARG A 287 -12.17 2.91 10.74
C ARG A 287 -11.21 1.76 10.97
N GLY A 288 -10.48 1.78 12.10
CA GLY A 288 -9.64 0.67 12.49
C GLY A 288 -10.41 -0.66 12.48
N VAL A 289 -9.68 -1.76 12.44
CA VAL A 289 -10.27 -3.11 12.45
C VAL A 289 -10.39 -3.57 13.89
N ARG A 290 -11.61 -4.00 14.30
CA ARG A 290 -11.84 -4.55 15.64
C ARG A 290 -11.01 -5.82 15.83
N SER A 291 -10.77 -6.19 17.09
CA SER A 291 -10.05 -7.39 17.45
C SER A 291 -10.64 -8.66 16.84
N GLY A 292 -9.80 -9.46 16.22
CA GLY A 292 -10.18 -10.72 15.59
C GLY A 292 -8.96 -11.60 15.34
N SER A 293 -9.18 -12.82 14.83
CA SER A 293 -8.15 -13.81 14.57
C SER A 293 -8.38 -14.53 13.23
N GLY A 294 -7.35 -15.25 12.77
CA GLY A 294 -7.41 -16.10 11.58
C GLY A 294 -7.19 -15.36 10.25
N ARG A 295 -7.11 -16.16 9.15
CA ARG A 295 -6.73 -15.67 7.81
C ARG A 295 -7.70 -14.63 7.23
N GLY A 296 -9.01 -14.79 7.47
CA GLY A 296 -10.01 -13.82 7.00
C GLY A 296 -9.89 -12.46 7.71
N HIS A 297 -9.36 -12.46 8.94
CA HIS A 297 -9.11 -11.23 9.67
C HIS A 297 -7.86 -10.50 9.14
N LEU A 298 -6.80 -11.25 8.77
CA LEU A 298 -5.64 -10.69 8.09
C LEU A 298 -6.06 -9.96 6.80
N ARG A 299 -6.90 -10.60 5.98
CA ARG A 299 -7.39 -9.97 4.76
C ARG A 299 -8.08 -8.62 5.04
N ARG A 300 -8.96 -8.56 6.06
CA ARG A 300 -9.61 -7.29 6.45
C ARG A 300 -8.60 -6.23 6.90
N ILE A 301 -7.55 -6.62 7.60
CA ILE A 301 -6.48 -5.69 8.00
C ILE A 301 -5.77 -5.14 6.76
N LEU A 302 -5.37 -6.01 5.83
CA LEU A 302 -4.70 -5.59 4.59
C LEU A 302 -5.59 -4.68 3.75
N ASP A 303 -6.86 -5.05 3.56
CA ASP A 303 -7.84 -4.24 2.82
C ASP A 303 -8.06 -2.86 3.50
N THR A 304 -7.96 -2.81 4.84
CA THR A 304 -8.07 -1.54 5.57
C THR A 304 -6.81 -0.69 5.40
N LEU A 305 -5.62 -1.30 5.43
CA LEU A 305 -4.35 -0.60 5.27
C LEU A 305 -4.21 0.07 3.89
N VAL A 306 -4.82 -0.50 2.85
CA VAL A 306 -4.89 0.12 1.52
C VAL A 306 -5.46 1.54 1.54
N HIS A 307 -6.33 1.84 2.50
CA HIS A 307 -6.96 3.14 2.67
C HIS A 307 -6.20 4.09 3.60
N ALA A 308 -5.00 3.71 4.08
CA ALA A 308 -4.15 4.55 4.91
C ALA A 308 -3.53 5.69 4.08
N ASP A 309 -4.31 6.72 3.79
CA ASP A 309 -3.86 7.89 3.03
C ASP A 309 -3.46 9.04 3.98
N ARG A 310 -2.52 9.88 3.53
CA ARG A 310 -2.01 11.06 4.26
C ARG A 310 -3.03 12.20 4.40
N ARG A 311 -4.20 12.10 3.82
CA ARG A 311 -5.25 13.12 3.85
C ARG A 311 -6.03 13.16 5.16
N GLY A 312 -5.63 12.38 6.16
CA GLY A 312 -6.23 12.35 7.48
C GLY A 312 -6.10 13.67 8.22
N ARG A 313 -7.17 14.05 8.94
CA ARG A 313 -7.10 15.16 9.89
C ARG A 313 -6.24 14.75 11.08
N GLN A 314 -5.36 15.64 11.52
CA GLN A 314 -4.68 15.49 12.81
C GLN A 314 -5.73 15.46 13.91
N GLN A 315 -5.63 14.48 14.80
CA GLN A 315 -6.48 14.37 15.98
C GLN A 315 -5.69 14.82 17.21
N ASP A 316 -6.38 15.49 18.13
CA ASP A 316 -5.81 15.83 19.43
C ASP A 316 -5.67 14.57 20.29
N GLN A 317 -4.76 14.62 21.28
CA GLN A 317 -4.49 13.51 22.19
C GLN A 317 -5.75 12.99 22.89
N GLU A 318 -6.63 13.90 23.35
CA GLU A 318 -7.89 13.51 23.98
C GLU A 318 -8.84 12.80 23.03
N GLN A 319 -8.92 13.25 21.78
CA GLN A 319 -9.76 12.61 20.77
C GLN A 319 -9.24 11.21 20.45
N LEU A 320 -7.91 11.03 20.35
CA LEU A 320 -7.28 9.72 20.19
C LEU A 320 -7.63 8.78 21.34
N ALA A 321 -7.51 9.26 22.59
CA ALA A 321 -7.79 8.46 23.77
C ALA A 321 -9.29 8.10 23.90
N ARG A 322 -10.19 9.04 23.61
CA ARG A 322 -11.65 8.80 23.65
C ARG A 322 -12.12 7.83 22.57
N ARG A 323 -11.57 7.95 21.36
CA ARG A 323 -11.97 7.12 20.21
C ARG A 323 -11.40 5.71 20.29
N ASN A 324 -10.19 5.56 20.78
CA ASN A 324 -9.41 4.33 20.72
C ASN A 324 -9.16 3.75 22.12
N ARG A 325 -10.23 3.42 22.85
CA ARG A 325 -10.08 2.73 24.15
C ARG A 325 -9.34 1.41 23.97
N VAL A 326 -8.19 1.30 24.58
CA VAL A 326 -7.35 0.09 24.61
C VAL A 326 -7.44 -0.53 26.00
N ARG A 327 -7.46 -1.86 26.06
CA ARG A 327 -7.52 -2.59 27.32
C ARG A 327 -6.16 -2.53 28.02
N SER A 328 -6.17 -2.40 29.34
CA SER A 328 -4.97 -2.26 30.17
C SER A 328 -4.01 -3.45 30.15
N ASP A 329 -4.41 -4.59 29.57
CA ASP A 329 -3.60 -5.81 29.46
C ASP A 329 -3.14 -6.06 28.01
N SER A 330 -3.40 -5.13 27.09
CA SER A 330 -3.02 -5.26 25.68
C SER A 330 -1.55 -4.97 25.45
N LEU A 331 -0.97 -5.66 24.47
CA LEU A 331 0.29 -5.27 23.86
C LEU A 331 -0.01 -4.25 22.75
N VAL A 332 0.54 -3.06 22.86
CA VAL A 332 0.33 -1.99 21.88
C VAL A 332 1.62 -1.72 21.12
N LEU A 333 1.58 -1.92 19.81
CA LEU A 333 2.67 -1.65 18.88
C LEU A 333 2.35 -0.37 18.13
N VAL A 334 3.06 0.72 18.44
CA VAL A 334 2.83 2.05 17.85
C VAL A 334 3.81 2.29 16.71
N LEU A 335 3.31 2.33 15.50
CA LEU A 335 4.07 2.58 14.26
C LEU A 335 3.98 4.07 13.91
N SER A 336 5.04 4.82 14.20
CA SER A 336 5.04 6.28 14.03
C SER A 336 6.47 6.79 13.79
N PRO A 337 6.65 7.88 13.02
CA PRO A 337 7.94 8.58 12.95
C PRO A 337 8.29 9.30 14.25
N LEU A 338 7.40 9.31 15.25
CA LEU A 338 7.59 9.89 16.60
C LEU A 338 8.04 11.35 16.56
N LEU A 339 7.48 12.12 15.63
CA LEU A 339 7.75 13.54 15.48
C LEU A 339 6.67 14.44 16.07
N ARG A 340 5.49 13.90 16.42
CA ARG A 340 4.35 14.68 16.89
C ARG A 340 4.15 14.53 18.39
N GLN A 341 4.06 15.65 19.08
CA GLN A 341 3.81 15.68 20.53
C GLN A 341 2.49 15.00 20.92
N THR A 342 1.46 15.10 20.08
CA THR A 342 0.17 14.43 20.30
C THR A 342 0.31 12.91 20.38
N MET A 343 1.15 12.31 19.51
CA MET A 343 1.41 10.88 19.52
C MET A 343 2.21 10.48 20.77
N LEU A 344 3.25 11.23 21.10
CA LEU A 344 4.08 10.99 22.26
C LEU A 344 3.24 11.07 23.55
N GLY A 345 2.41 12.10 23.69
CA GLY A 345 1.47 12.22 24.82
C GLY A 345 0.46 11.08 24.89
N TYR A 346 0.00 10.58 23.74
CA TYR A 346 -0.90 9.43 23.70
C TYR A 346 -0.21 8.13 24.14
N ILE A 347 1.04 7.91 23.73
CA ILE A 347 1.86 6.78 24.20
C ILE A 347 1.97 6.80 25.73
N VAL A 348 2.27 7.96 26.31
CA VAL A 348 2.33 8.13 27.76
C VAL A 348 1.00 7.78 28.43
N THR A 349 -0.12 8.21 27.86
CA THR A 349 -1.46 7.86 28.34
C THR A 349 -1.71 6.34 28.33
N LEU A 350 -1.27 5.64 27.28
CA LEU A 350 -1.40 4.19 27.18
C LEU A 350 -0.58 3.47 28.26
N VAL A 351 0.65 3.93 28.51
CA VAL A 351 1.51 3.37 29.57
C VAL A 351 0.84 3.55 30.95
N HIS A 352 0.35 4.75 31.27
CA HIS A 352 -0.36 5.01 32.52
C HIS A 352 -1.66 4.20 32.65
N SER A 353 -2.29 3.85 31.53
CA SER A 353 -3.46 2.97 31.52
C SER A 353 -3.11 1.48 31.74
N GLY A 354 -1.84 1.15 31.94
CA GLY A 354 -1.34 -0.20 32.19
C GLY A 354 -1.15 -1.07 30.95
N CYS A 355 -1.13 -0.47 29.75
CA CYS A 355 -0.78 -1.17 28.53
C CYS A 355 0.73 -1.44 28.46
N THR A 356 1.10 -2.54 27.83
CA THR A 356 2.49 -2.78 27.42
C THR A 356 2.70 -2.13 26.05
N VAL A 357 3.52 -1.09 25.97
CA VAL A 357 3.70 -0.31 24.74
C VAL A 357 5.10 -0.51 24.19
N ILE A 358 5.20 -0.71 22.89
CA ILE A 358 6.44 -0.70 22.11
C ILE A 358 6.27 0.33 21.00
N ALA A 359 7.18 1.28 20.92
CA ALA A 359 7.23 2.24 19.84
C ALA A 359 8.09 1.69 18.69
N ILE A 360 7.52 1.64 17.51
CA ILE A 360 8.23 1.24 16.28
C ILE A 360 8.45 2.50 15.48
N ASP A 361 9.73 2.86 15.36
CA ASP A 361 10.14 4.05 14.65
C ASP A 361 10.11 3.80 13.14
N THR A 362 9.28 4.56 12.45
CA THR A 362 9.10 4.48 11.00
C THR A 362 9.73 5.64 10.26
N LEU A 363 10.53 6.48 10.94
CA LEU A 363 11.21 7.59 10.29
C LEU A 363 12.30 7.05 9.35
N PRO A 364 12.26 7.38 8.05
CA PRO A 364 13.30 6.97 7.13
C PRO A 364 14.67 7.57 7.54
N PRO A 365 15.77 6.79 7.45
CA PRO A 365 17.09 7.26 7.88
C PRO A 365 17.60 8.47 7.09
N ASP A 366 17.22 8.57 5.81
CA ASP A 366 17.74 9.57 4.86
C ASP A 366 16.82 10.78 4.68
N VAL A 367 15.89 11.02 5.59
CA VAL A 367 14.90 12.12 5.46
C VAL A 367 15.56 13.49 5.27
N ALA A 368 16.71 13.73 5.84
CA ALA A 368 17.42 15.00 5.68
C ALA A 368 17.80 15.31 4.22
N SER A 369 17.98 14.28 3.38
CA SER A 369 18.28 14.43 1.96
C SER A 369 17.03 14.46 1.07
N ILE A 370 15.86 14.08 1.61
CA ILE A 370 14.61 13.91 0.86
C ILE A 370 13.74 15.17 0.91
N ILE A 371 14.00 16.06 1.85
CA ILE A 371 13.28 17.33 1.93
C ILE A 371 13.83 18.22 0.82
N ASP A 372 13.35 17.93 -0.37
CA ASP A 372 13.62 18.67 -1.59
C ASP A 372 12.79 19.97 -1.58
N LEU A 373 13.29 20.91 -1.59
CA LEU A 373 13.76 22.22 -1.87
C LEU A 373 12.94 23.04 -2.88
N ASP A 374 11.69 22.74 -3.06
CA ASP A 374 10.76 23.67 -3.75
C ASP A 374 10.28 24.83 -2.85
N ALA A 375 10.77 24.91 -1.61
CA ALA A 375 10.43 26.00 -0.72
C ALA A 375 11.44 27.15 -0.86
N HIS A 376 10.94 28.34 -1.08
CA HIS A 376 11.69 29.60 -1.21
C HIS A 376 12.60 29.96 -0.01
N ASP A 377 12.69 29.10 1.01
CA ASP A 377 13.46 29.33 2.25
C ASP A 377 14.49 28.22 2.54
N VAL A 378 15.35 27.99 1.54
CA VAL A 378 16.34 26.90 1.49
C VAL A 378 17.38 26.97 2.63
N ARG A 379 17.65 28.12 3.25
CA ARG A 379 18.72 28.29 4.22
C ARG A 379 18.35 27.89 5.66
N SER A 380 17.13 28.11 6.06
CA SER A 380 16.68 27.86 7.45
C SER A 380 16.21 26.42 7.69
N TRP A 381 15.75 25.74 6.64
CA TRP A 381 15.17 24.41 6.75
C TRP A 381 16.09 23.31 7.31
N PRO A 382 17.37 23.17 6.86
CA PRO A 382 18.25 22.15 7.44
C PRO A 382 18.50 22.36 8.94
N LEU A 383 18.55 23.63 9.38
CA LEU A 383 18.72 23.94 10.80
C LEU A 383 17.46 23.60 11.62
N ALA A 384 16.29 23.99 11.13
CA ALA A 384 15.01 23.66 11.74
C ALA A 384 14.82 22.14 11.86
N TRP A 385 15.18 21.39 10.81
CA TRP A 385 15.12 19.93 10.82
C TRP A 385 16.08 19.31 11.84
N ARG A 386 17.32 19.79 11.91
CA ARG A 386 18.28 19.36 12.93
C ARG A 386 17.78 19.62 14.35
N LEU A 387 17.20 20.79 14.59
CA LEU A 387 16.59 21.13 15.87
C LEU A 387 15.45 20.14 16.19
N ARG A 388 14.59 19.88 15.22
CA ARG A 388 13.48 18.93 15.40
C ARG A 388 13.96 17.50 15.70
N LEU A 389 15.06 17.06 15.08
CA LEU A 389 15.67 15.76 15.39
C LEU A 389 16.30 15.72 16.80
N LEU A 390 16.87 16.83 17.29
CA LEU A 390 17.38 16.93 18.64
C LEU A 390 16.24 16.90 19.69
N GLU A 391 15.16 17.61 19.44
CA GLU A 391 13.95 17.53 20.27
C GLU A 391 13.39 16.11 20.31
N ARG A 392 13.25 15.48 19.13
CA ARG A 392 12.81 14.10 19.01
C ARG A 392 13.70 13.14 19.82
N ARG A 393 15.03 13.29 19.78
CA ARG A 393 15.92 12.44 20.57
C ARG A 393 15.62 12.55 22.07
N ARG A 394 15.39 13.75 22.59
CA ARG A 394 14.99 13.96 23.97
C ARG A 394 13.63 13.30 24.29
N ASP A 395 12.70 13.35 23.34
CA ASP A 395 11.38 12.73 23.53
C ASP A 395 11.51 11.19 23.54
N LEU A 396 12.39 10.60 22.70
CA LEU A 396 12.67 9.17 22.72
C LEU A 396 13.36 8.73 24.02
N ASP A 397 14.29 9.52 24.55
CA ASP A 397 14.92 9.27 25.85
C ASP A 397 13.85 9.24 26.96
N ARG A 398 12.93 10.20 26.97
CA ARG A 398 11.78 10.21 27.93
C ARG A 398 10.88 8.99 27.80
N LEU A 399 10.60 8.51 26.58
CA LEU A 399 9.84 7.28 26.39
C LEU A 399 10.60 6.07 26.94
N SER A 400 11.91 6.02 26.74
CA SER A 400 12.76 4.97 27.31
C SER A 400 12.74 4.98 28.85
N ASP A 401 12.81 6.15 29.47
CA ASP A 401 12.72 6.31 30.93
C ASP A 401 11.35 5.83 31.49
N LEU A 402 10.29 5.94 30.70
CA LEU A 402 8.96 5.41 31.00
C LEU A 402 8.83 3.89 30.73
N GLY A 403 9.91 3.24 30.30
CA GLY A 403 9.91 1.81 29.99
C GLY A 403 9.31 1.45 28.62
N VAL A 404 9.20 2.41 27.71
CA VAL A 404 8.74 2.19 26.33
C VAL A 404 9.95 2.00 25.42
N PRO A 405 10.27 0.78 24.99
CA PRO A 405 11.33 0.56 24.03
C PRO A 405 10.97 1.14 22.68
N THR A 406 11.92 1.78 22.04
CA THR A 406 11.81 2.26 20.67
C THR A 406 12.67 1.41 19.76
N VAL A 407 12.07 0.83 18.73
CA VAL A 407 12.74 -0.07 17.76
C VAL A 407 12.62 0.55 16.36
N PRO A 408 13.73 0.89 15.69
CA PRO A 408 13.68 1.37 14.31
C PRO A 408 13.28 0.24 13.37
N TRP A 409 12.33 0.46 12.47
CA TRP A 409 11.95 -0.54 11.48
C TRP A 409 12.89 -0.51 10.28
N GLN A 410 13.62 -1.59 10.07
CA GLN A 410 14.58 -1.77 8.97
C GLN A 410 14.26 -2.98 8.08
N GLY A 411 13.01 -3.41 8.07
CA GLY A 411 12.56 -4.59 7.35
C GLY A 411 12.23 -5.79 8.25
N SER A 412 12.07 -6.95 7.64
CA SER A 412 11.59 -8.18 8.31
C SER A 412 12.46 -8.61 9.50
N GLY A 413 13.77 -8.38 9.45
CA GLY A 413 14.68 -8.68 10.56
C GLY A 413 14.39 -7.90 11.84
N THR A 414 13.79 -6.74 11.73
CA THR A 414 13.43 -5.88 12.89
C THR A 414 12.29 -6.47 13.72
N LEU A 415 11.44 -7.32 13.12
CA LEU A 415 10.36 -7.96 13.87
C LEU A 415 10.91 -8.80 15.04
N ASP A 416 12.05 -9.47 14.88
CA ASP A 416 12.70 -10.20 15.95
C ASP A 416 13.13 -9.30 17.11
N GLU A 417 13.53 -8.06 16.83
CA GLU A 417 13.85 -7.07 17.87
C GLU A 417 12.60 -6.61 18.60
N VAL A 418 11.51 -6.35 17.87
CA VAL A 418 10.20 -6.02 18.43
C VAL A 418 9.70 -7.15 19.34
N LEU A 419 9.80 -8.40 18.88
CA LEU A 419 9.40 -9.57 19.65
C LEU A 419 10.26 -9.77 20.91
N ARG A 420 11.58 -9.56 20.80
CA ARG A 420 12.48 -9.59 21.97
C ARG A 420 12.20 -8.46 22.96
N ALA A 421 11.86 -7.27 22.47
CA ALA A 421 11.45 -6.16 23.34
C ALA A 421 10.12 -6.48 24.05
N ALA A 422 9.13 -7.05 23.36
CA ALA A 422 7.87 -7.50 23.93
C ALA A 422 8.10 -8.58 25.02
N ALA A 423 8.96 -9.52 24.75
CA ALA A 423 9.31 -10.59 25.71
C ALA A 423 9.95 -10.03 26.98
N ARG A 424 10.90 -9.11 26.84
CA ARG A 424 11.55 -8.46 28.00
C ARG A 424 10.56 -7.69 28.86
N LEU A 425 9.67 -6.92 28.26
CA LEU A 425 8.64 -6.17 28.98
C LEU A 425 7.63 -7.07 29.70
N SER A 426 7.29 -8.21 29.10
CA SER A 426 6.36 -9.15 29.73
C SER A 426 6.98 -9.89 30.92
N ALA A 427 8.32 -10.07 30.93
CA ALA A 427 9.06 -10.70 32.00
C ALA A 427 9.43 -9.77 33.15
N ALA A 428 9.41 -8.45 32.94
CA ALA A 428 9.74 -7.47 33.96
C ALA A 428 8.70 -7.43 35.09
N PRO A 429 9.10 -7.39 36.37
CA PRO A 429 8.17 -7.23 37.48
C PRO A 429 7.48 -5.88 37.40
N ARG A 430 6.16 -5.86 37.33
CA ARG A 430 5.38 -4.63 37.36
C ARG A 430 5.43 -4.06 38.80
N ILE A 431 6.10 -2.93 38.96
CA ILE A 431 6.02 -2.15 40.19
C ILE A 431 4.58 -1.62 40.28
N ARG A 432 3.82 -2.16 41.21
CA ARG A 432 2.49 -1.58 41.60
C ARG A 432 2.74 -0.32 42.38
N SER A 433 2.48 0.83 41.81
CA SER A 433 2.22 2.07 42.55
C SER A 433 0.82 2.09 43.09
#